data_cc17439a71165c79338cfa27c9248559
#
_entry.id   cc17439a71165c79338cfa27c9248559
#
_cell.length_a   1.000
_cell.length_b   1.000
_cell.length_c   1.000
_cell.angle_alpha   90.00
_cell.angle_beta   90.00
_cell.angle_gamma   90.00
#
_symmetry.space_group_name_H-M   'P 1'
#
loop_
_entity.id
_entity.type
_entity.pdbx_description
1 polymer ?
#
loop_
_entity_poly.entity_id
_entity_poly.type
_entity_poly.pdbx_seq_one_letter_code
_entity_poly.pdbx_strand_id
1 'polypeptide(L)'
;MTNSKLKDSNIEWLGKIPSNWNLIKGKYLFTLRTTKGNTKQVELLSPTQEYGVIPQKLYEKLTGMRPVKLKSNTDLNQMKSIYKGDFCISLRSFQGGFEYSNYDGIVSPAYQVFYPSKQVNRNYFKYLFKDKSFIQKLNSYTMSLRDGKNIAFSDFGNTYLPFPALDEQNKIAD
;
A
#
# COMPACT_ATOMS: atom_id res chain seq x y z
N MET A 1 27.72 -13.19 -0.36
CA MET A 1 26.95 -12.25 -1.23
C MET A 1 27.16 -12.72 -2.65
N THR A 2 26.17 -13.32 -3.27
CA THR A 2 26.23 -13.74 -4.67
C THR A 2 26.28 -12.49 -5.53
N ASN A 3 27.34 -12.34 -6.28
CA ASN A 3 27.57 -11.23 -7.22
C ASN A 3 26.56 -11.39 -8.38
N SER A 4 25.30 -11.03 -8.14
CA SER A 4 24.24 -11.17 -9.14
C SER A 4 24.53 -10.20 -10.28
N LYS A 5 24.66 -10.72 -11.49
CA LYS A 5 24.80 -9.90 -12.69
C LYS A 5 23.61 -8.96 -12.80
N LEU A 6 23.84 -7.67 -13.01
CA LEU A 6 22.79 -6.68 -13.19
C LEU A 6 22.38 -6.58 -14.65
N LYS A 7 21.10 -6.27 -14.90
CA LYS A 7 20.54 -5.87 -16.19
C LYS A 7 19.83 -4.53 -16.07
N ASP A 8 19.75 -3.79 -17.14
CA ASP A 8 18.89 -2.61 -17.21
C ASP A 8 17.42 -3.05 -17.17
N SER A 9 16.64 -2.43 -16.31
CA SER A 9 15.20 -2.71 -16.23
C SER A 9 14.40 -2.05 -17.36
N ASN A 10 14.97 -1.06 -18.04
CA ASN A 10 14.29 -0.13 -18.96
C ASN A 10 13.11 0.62 -18.28
N ILE A 11 13.11 0.66 -16.95
CA ILE A 11 12.15 1.41 -16.14
C ILE A 11 12.92 2.48 -15.37
N GLU A 12 12.66 3.74 -15.68
CA GLU A 12 13.42 4.88 -15.16
C GLU A 12 13.58 4.87 -13.64
N TRP A 13 12.49 4.65 -12.89
CA TRP A 13 12.52 4.68 -11.44
C TRP A 13 13.25 3.48 -10.79
N LEU A 14 13.40 2.36 -11.52
CA LEU A 14 14.09 1.16 -11.04
C LEU A 14 15.57 1.11 -11.41
N GLY A 15 15.94 1.68 -12.57
CA GLY A 15 17.30 1.60 -13.07
C GLY A 15 17.77 0.15 -13.32
N LYS A 16 18.90 -0.24 -12.74
CA LYS A 16 19.45 -1.59 -12.86
C LYS A 16 18.94 -2.51 -11.76
N ILE A 17 18.56 -3.72 -12.15
CA ILE A 17 18.06 -4.77 -11.25
C ILE A 17 18.86 -6.07 -11.46
N PRO A 18 18.87 -7.02 -10.51
CA PRO A 18 19.42 -8.35 -10.73
C PRO A 18 18.84 -9.02 -11.97
N SER A 19 19.71 -9.68 -12.76
CA SER A 19 19.31 -10.23 -14.06
C SER A 19 18.25 -11.32 -13.99
N ASN A 20 18.15 -12.00 -12.85
CA ASN A 20 17.16 -13.03 -12.55
C ASN A 20 15.80 -12.47 -12.07
N TRP A 21 15.70 -11.15 -11.84
CA TRP A 21 14.42 -10.55 -11.43
C TRP A 21 13.49 -10.32 -12.63
N ASN A 22 12.20 -10.57 -12.41
CA ASN A 22 11.16 -10.24 -13.36
C ASN A 22 10.59 -8.84 -13.08
N LEU A 23 9.91 -8.28 -14.07
CA LEU A 23 9.12 -7.06 -13.96
C LEU A 23 7.66 -7.42 -14.20
N ILE A 24 6.80 -7.15 -13.23
CA ILE A 24 5.38 -7.49 -13.32
C ILE A 24 4.56 -6.25 -12.97
N LYS A 25 3.51 -5.97 -13.73
CA LYS A 25 2.60 -4.86 -13.40
C LYS A 25 1.81 -5.17 -12.14
N GLY A 26 1.61 -4.15 -11.30
CA GLY A 26 0.91 -4.26 -10.02
C GLY A 26 -0.44 -4.95 -10.11
N LYS A 27 -1.22 -4.70 -11.17
CA LYS A 27 -2.54 -5.33 -11.40
C LYS A 27 -2.52 -6.85 -11.57
N TYR A 28 -1.37 -7.45 -11.88
CA TYR A 28 -1.21 -8.90 -11.97
C TYR A 28 -0.78 -9.53 -10.65
N LEU A 29 -0.38 -8.71 -9.67
CA LEU A 29 0.05 -9.15 -8.35
C LEU A 29 -0.97 -8.81 -7.26
N PHE A 30 -1.76 -7.76 -7.46
CA PHE A 30 -2.68 -7.22 -6.46
C PHE A 30 -4.07 -7.03 -7.02
N THR A 31 -5.05 -7.12 -6.14
CA THR A 31 -6.47 -6.91 -6.45
C THR A 31 -7.05 -5.84 -5.52
N LEU A 32 -7.82 -4.91 -6.09
CA LEU A 32 -8.55 -3.91 -5.31
C LEU A 32 -9.64 -4.61 -4.48
N ARG A 33 -9.70 -4.28 -3.18
CA ARG A 33 -10.76 -4.77 -2.31
C ARG A 33 -12.01 -3.92 -2.46
N THR A 34 -13.09 -4.55 -2.85
CA THR A 34 -14.39 -3.90 -3.04
C THR A 34 -15.37 -4.16 -1.88
N THR A 35 -15.00 -5.03 -0.94
CA THR A 35 -15.83 -5.38 0.22
C THR A 35 -16.04 -4.16 1.10
N LYS A 36 -17.29 -3.85 1.37
CA LYS A 36 -17.72 -2.80 2.30
C LYS A 36 -17.93 -3.36 3.70
N GLY A 37 -18.00 -2.45 4.66
CA GLY A 37 -18.01 -2.73 6.09
C GLY A 37 -18.95 -3.86 6.51
N ASN A 38 -18.47 -4.65 7.46
CA ASN A 38 -19.27 -5.69 8.08
C ASN A 38 -19.81 -5.17 9.41
N THR A 39 -21.10 -5.31 9.64
CA THR A 39 -21.86 -4.77 10.77
C THR A 39 -21.58 -5.42 12.13
N LYS A 40 -20.70 -6.44 12.19
CA LYS A 40 -20.37 -7.14 13.44
C LYS A 40 -19.03 -6.67 13.99
N GLN A 41 -19.04 -5.84 15.04
CA GLN A 41 -17.88 -5.41 15.85
C GLN A 41 -16.62 -5.08 15.01
N VAL A 42 -16.67 -3.97 14.30
CA VAL A 42 -15.61 -3.62 13.38
C VAL A 42 -14.75 -2.53 13.98
N GLU A 43 -13.45 -2.81 14.16
CA GLU A 43 -12.49 -1.83 14.60
C GLU A 43 -12.28 -0.76 13.53
N LEU A 44 -12.39 0.50 13.92
CA LEU A 44 -12.11 1.62 13.03
C LEU A 44 -10.60 1.86 12.99
N LEU A 45 -10.03 1.76 11.79
CA LEU A 45 -8.60 1.90 11.58
C LEU A 45 -8.26 3.23 10.88
N SER A 46 -7.05 3.70 11.14
CA SER A 46 -6.46 4.87 10.49
C SER A 46 -5.17 4.49 9.79
N PRO A 47 -5.05 4.74 8.49
CA PRO A 47 -3.78 4.68 7.79
C PRO A 47 -2.86 5.82 8.27
N THR A 48 -1.65 5.46 8.68
CA THR A 48 -0.62 6.38 9.17
C THR A 48 0.70 6.09 8.49
N GLN A 49 1.54 7.09 8.30
CA GLN A 49 2.84 6.92 7.64
C GLN A 49 3.84 6.13 8.50
N GLU A 50 3.79 6.34 9.81
CA GLU A 50 4.76 5.79 10.75
C GLU A 50 4.40 4.39 11.23
N TYR A 51 3.10 4.16 11.50
CA TYR A 51 2.64 2.92 12.13
C TYR A 51 1.90 1.98 11.16
N GLY A 52 1.73 2.39 9.89
CA GLY A 52 0.87 1.68 8.94
C GLY A 52 -0.61 1.88 9.26
N VAL A 53 -1.44 0.89 8.96
CA VAL A 53 -2.87 0.95 9.26
C VAL A 53 -3.11 0.36 10.65
N ILE A 54 -3.52 1.20 11.60
CA ILE A 54 -3.69 0.84 13.03
C ILE A 54 -5.05 1.29 13.57
N PRO A 55 -5.53 0.66 14.69
CA PRO A 55 -6.71 1.11 15.40
C PRO A 55 -6.63 2.57 15.83
N GLN A 56 -7.72 3.31 15.66
CA GLN A 56 -7.75 4.74 16.04
C GLN A 56 -7.43 4.97 17.52
N LYS A 57 -7.90 4.08 18.39
CA LYS A 57 -7.56 4.14 19.83
C LYS A 57 -6.07 3.96 20.09
N LEU A 58 -5.42 3.07 19.34
CA LEU A 58 -3.97 2.87 19.43
C LEU A 58 -3.21 4.10 18.94
N TYR A 59 -3.65 4.69 17.82
CA TYR A 59 -3.08 5.92 17.29
C TYR A 59 -3.15 7.07 18.35
N GLU A 60 -4.31 7.27 18.96
CA GLU A 60 -4.49 8.28 20.01
C GLU A 60 -3.55 8.02 21.21
N LYS A 61 -3.40 6.75 21.62
CA LYS A 61 -2.48 6.35 22.70
C LYS A 61 -1.01 6.64 22.36
N LEU A 62 -0.58 6.38 21.11
CA LEU A 62 0.82 6.54 20.69
C LEU A 62 1.20 8.00 20.45
N THR A 63 0.27 8.82 19.95
CA THR A 63 0.58 10.17 19.47
C THR A 63 0.00 11.28 20.33
N GLY A 64 -0.94 10.97 21.21
CA GLY A 64 -1.74 11.96 21.94
C GLY A 64 -2.74 12.73 21.06
N MET A 65 -2.75 12.46 19.76
CA MET A 65 -3.63 13.13 18.79
C MET A 65 -4.89 12.29 18.56
N ARG A 66 -6.04 12.98 18.58
CA ARG A 66 -7.30 12.32 18.24
C ARG A 66 -7.41 12.15 16.73
N PRO A 67 -7.64 10.92 16.23
CA PRO A 67 -7.94 10.71 14.83
C PRO A 67 -9.24 11.45 14.45
N VAL A 68 -9.42 11.67 13.15
CA VAL A 68 -10.65 12.29 12.64
C VAL A 68 -11.84 11.43 13.05
N LYS A 69 -12.69 11.97 13.93
CA LYS A 69 -13.91 11.30 14.36
C LYS A 69 -14.87 11.14 13.18
N LEU A 70 -15.43 9.96 13.06
CA LEU A 70 -16.60 9.78 12.22
C LEU A 70 -17.72 10.67 12.74
N LYS A 71 -18.47 11.30 11.83
CA LYS A 71 -19.68 12.02 12.20
C LYS A 71 -20.70 11.01 12.76
N SER A 72 -21.53 11.43 13.70
CA SER A 72 -22.55 10.56 14.33
C SER A 72 -23.50 9.90 13.34
N ASN A 73 -23.67 10.49 12.17
CA ASN A 73 -24.52 9.98 11.08
C ASN A 73 -23.72 9.22 9.99
N THR A 74 -22.47 8.88 10.23
CA THR A 74 -21.67 8.12 9.25
C THR A 74 -22.25 6.70 9.11
N ASP A 75 -22.64 6.35 7.90
CA ASP A 75 -23.06 4.99 7.59
C ASP A 75 -21.84 4.06 7.52
N LEU A 76 -21.69 3.21 8.53
CA LEU A 76 -20.58 2.25 8.61
C LEU A 76 -20.60 1.22 7.47
N ASN A 77 -21.77 1.00 6.84
CA ASN A 77 -21.88 0.10 5.69
C ASN A 77 -21.20 0.66 4.43
N GLN A 78 -20.92 1.95 4.39
CA GLN A 78 -20.15 2.57 3.30
C GLN A 78 -18.62 2.51 3.52
N MET A 79 -18.19 2.19 4.73
CA MET A 79 -16.78 2.02 5.05
C MET A 79 -16.19 0.82 4.29
N LYS A 80 -14.91 0.87 3.98
CA LYS A 80 -14.22 -0.23 3.29
C LYS A 80 -13.62 -1.19 4.30
N SER A 81 -13.81 -2.48 4.07
CA SER A 81 -13.12 -3.51 4.84
C SER A 81 -11.64 -3.54 4.51
N ILE A 82 -10.82 -3.75 5.53
CA ILE A 82 -9.39 -3.99 5.40
C ILE A 82 -9.01 -5.14 6.34
N TYR A 83 -8.14 -6.02 5.88
CA TYR A 83 -7.72 -7.18 6.66
C TYR A 83 -6.21 -7.18 6.87
N LYS A 84 -5.78 -7.91 7.89
CA LYS A 84 -4.37 -8.13 8.15
C LYS A 84 -3.67 -8.66 6.88
N GLY A 85 -2.64 -7.95 6.46
CA GLY A 85 -1.90 -8.26 5.24
C GLY A 85 -2.36 -7.50 4.00
N ASP A 86 -3.39 -6.68 4.11
CA ASP A 86 -3.79 -5.75 3.05
C ASP A 86 -2.91 -4.50 3.05
N PHE A 87 -2.94 -3.82 1.92
CA PHE A 87 -2.31 -2.51 1.74
C PHE A 87 -3.37 -1.44 1.51
N CYS A 88 -3.03 -0.22 1.87
CA CYS A 88 -3.92 0.92 1.75
C CYS A 88 -3.21 2.09 1.07
N ILE A 89 -3.86 2.67 0.06
CA ILE A 89 -3.42 3.93 -0.56
C ILE A 89 -4.03 5.06 0.25
N SER A 90 -3.18 5.84 0.95
CA SER A 90 -3.59 6.99 1.73
C SER A 90 -3.82 8.20 0.84
N LEU A 91 -4.90 8.95 1.13
CA LEU A 91 -5.28 10.14 0.37
C LEU A 91 -4.35 11.35 0.56
N ARG A 92 -3.63 11.40 1.67
CA ARG A 92 -2.92 12.62 2.07
C ARG A 92 -1.41 12.54 1.94
N SER A 93 -0.87 11.38 1.66
CA SER A 93 0.57 11.21 1.73
C SER A 93 1.16 10.52 0.54
N PHE A 94 1.27 11.28 -0.52
CA PHE A 94 2.25 10.96 -1.54
C PHE A 94 3.67 10.86 -0.97
N GLN A 95 3.87 11.33 0.27
CA GLN A 95 5.17 11.31 0.95
C GLN A 95 5.46 9.98 1.65
N GLY A 96 4.44 9.18 1.99
CA GLY A 96 4.59 8.00 2.83
C GLY A 96 4.48 6.64 2.12
N GLY A 97 4.18 6.60 0.83
CA GLY A 97 3.93 5.34 0.13
C GLY A 97 2.60 4.67 0.51
N PHE A 98 2.54 3.35 0.35
CA PHE A 98 1.36 2.59 0.76
C PHE A 98 1.50 2.09 2.19
N GLU A 99 0.35 2.04 2.89
CA GLU A 99 0.30 1.61 4.27
C GLU A 99 -0.10 0.14 4.37
N TYR A 100 0.57 -0.61 5.24
CA TYR A 100 0.30 -2.02 5.49
C TYR A 100 -0.56 -2.18 6.74
N SER A 101 -1.55 -3.10 6.69
CA SER A 101 -2.40 -3.39 7.84
C SER A 101 -1.95 -4.65 8.59
N ASN A 102 -1.76 -4.50 9.89
CA ASN A 102 -1.60 -5.62 10.83
C ASN A 102 -2.91 -6.00 11.52
N TYR A 103 -4.01 -5.33 11.18
CA TYR A 103 -5.31 -5.44 11.84
C TYR A 103 -6.42 -5.65 10.84
N ASP A 104 -7.46 -6.34 11.30
CA ASP A 104 -8.74 -6.42 10.60
C ASP A 104 -9.65 -5.28 11.05
N GLY A 105 -10.36 -4.65 10.13
CA GLY A 105 -11.25 -3.55 10.48
C GLY A 105 -11.84 -2.83 9.26
N ILE A 106 -12.18 -1.58 9.49
CA ILE A 106 -12.72 -0.70 8.46
C ILE A 106 -11.94 0.60 8.38
N VAL A 107 -11.88 1.16 7.17
CA VAL A 107 -11.29 2.46 6.87
C VAL A 107 -12.28 3.32 6.09
N SER A 108 -12.04 4.63 6.05
CA SER A 108 -12.87 5.57 5.29
C SER A 108 -13.03 5.13 3.83
N PRO A 109 -14.22 5.36 3.22
CA PRO A 109 -14.48 5.08 1.80
C PRO A 109 -13.51 5.75 0.84
N ALA A 110 -12.92 6.84 1.28
CA ALA A 110 -11.94 7.61 0.50
C ALA A 110 -10.65 6.84 0.22
N TYR A 111 -10.22 5.93 1.10
CA TYR A 111 -9.03 5.12 0.90
C TYR A 111 -9.26 4.00 -0.12
N GLN A 112 -8.19 3.58 -0.77
CA GLN A 112 -8.22 2.41 -1.64
C GLN A 112 -7.44 1.28 -0.96
N VAL A 113 -8.13 0.17 -0.72
CA VAL A 113 -7.57 -1.03 -0.07
C VAL A 113 -7.32 -2.09 -1.14
N PHE A 114 -6.18 -2.75 -1.10
CA PHE A 114 -5.83 -3.81 -2.04
C PHE A 114 -5.03 -4.92 -1.34
N TYR A 115 -5.04 -6.10 -1.93
CA TYR A 115 -4.40 -7.28 -1.36
C TYR A 115 -3.67 -8.09 -2.44
N PRO A 116 -2.66 -8.89 -2.06
CA PRO A 116 -2.00 -9.78 -2.99
C PRO A 116 -2.96 -10.83 -3.54
N SER A 117 -3.06 -10.92 -4.87
CA SER A 117 -3.84 -11.95 -5.57
C SER A 117 -2.99 -13.18 -5.92
N LYS A 118 -1.69 -13.11 -5.65
CA LYS A 118 -0.72 -14.20 -5.87
C LYS A 118 0.11 -14.41 -4.62
N GLN A 119 0.79 -15.56 -4.58
CA GLN A 119 1.73 -15.85 -3.50
C GLN A 119 2.94 -14.92 -3.60
N VAL A 120 3.07 -14.04 -2.62
CA VAL A 120 4.14 -13.05 -2.50
C VAL A 120 4.54 -12.92 -1.03
N ASN A 121 5.79 -12.51 -0.78
CA ASN A 121 6.15 -12.07 0.56
C ASN A 121 5.63 -10.64 0.78
N ARG A 122 4.69 -10.48 1.70
CA ARG A 122 4.05 -9.18 1.99
C ARG A 122 5.03 -8.18 2.60
N ASN A 123 6.01 -8.65 3.37
CA ASN A 123 7.03 -7.76 3.95
C ASN A 123 7.97 -7.21 2.87
N TYR A 124 8.32 -8.01 1.85
CA TYR A 124 9.06 -7.50 0.70
C TYR A 124 8.34 -6.31 0.06
N PHE A 125 7.05 -6.45 -0.21
CA PHE A 125 6.26 -5.36 -0.78
C PHE A 125 6.03 -4.20 0.20
N LYS A 126 5.96 -4.47 1.50
CA LYS A 126 5.92 -3.43 2.52
C LYS A 126 7.16 -2.52 2.44
N TYR A 127 8.35 -3.08 2.24
CA TYR A 127 9.58 -2.30 2.03
C TYR A 127 9.57 -1.59 0.67
N LEU A 128 9.24 -2.30 -0.41
CA LEU A 128 9.19 -1.71 -1.75
C LEU A 128 8.25 -0.50 -1.81
N PHE A 129 7.08 -0.59 -1.19
CA PHE A 129 6.09 0.48 -1.20
C PHE A 129 6.46 1.68 -0.31
N LYS A 130 7.51 1.57 0.48
CA LYS A 130 8.12 2.66 1.24
C LYS A 130 9.43 3.17 0.61
N ASP A 131 9.86 2.58 -0.50
CA ASP A 131 11.05 3.04 -1.22
C ASP A 131 10.81 4.42 -1.83
N LYS A 132 11.82 5.29 -1.72
CA LYS A 132 11.74 6.69 -2.18
C LYS A 132 11.50 6.78 -3.70
N SER A 133 12.18 5.94 -4.48
CA SER A 133 12.05 5.95 -5.94
C SER A 133 10.66 5.49 -6.37
N PHE A 134 10.09 4.50 -5.68
CA PHE A 134 8.71 4.07 -5.89
C PHE A 134 7.71 5.18 -5.57
N ILE A 135 7.88 5.85 -4.42
CA ILE A 135 7.03 6.98 -4.00
C ILE A 135 7.11 8.13 -5.02
N GLN A 136 8.32 8.48 -5.48
CA GLN A 136 8.51 9.50 -6.51
C GLN A 136 7.83 9.13 -7.83
N LYS A 137 7.91 7.85 -8.23
CA LYS A 137 7.22 7.35 -9.43
C LYS A 137 5.71 7.52 -9.30
N LEU A 138 5.13 7.16 -8.17
CA LEU A 138 3.70 7.33 -7.95
C LEU A 138 3.30 8.80 -7.92
N ASN A 139 4.11 9.66 -7.33
CA ASN A 139 3.88 11.11 -7.32
C ASN A 139 3.85 11.70 -8.73
N SER A 140 4.62 11.17 -9.66
CA SER A 140 4.62 11.66 -11.04
C SER A 140 3.26 11.53 -11.73
N TYR A 141 2.42 10.59 -11.30
CA TYR A 141 1.03 10.46 -11.82
C TYR A 141 0.10 11.59 -11.34
N THR A 142 0.44 12.26 -10.25
CA THR A 142 -0.39 13.31 -9.65
C THR A 142 0.05 14.72 -10.01
N MET A 143 1.32 14.91 -10.34
CA MET A 143 1.89 16.23 -10.66
C MET A 143 1.34 16.85 -11.95
N SER A 144 0.79 16.04 -12.86
CA SER A 144 0.18 16.52 -14.11
C SER A 144 -1.23 17.11 -13.94
N LEU A 145 -1.79 17.08 -12.72
CA LEU A 145 -3.18 17.46 -12.45
C LEU A 145 -3.24 18.56 -11.40
N ARG A 146 -3.70 19.75 -11.80
CA ARG A 146 -3.84 20.96 -10.94
C ARG A 146 -4.74 20.78 -9.71
N ASP A 147 -5.46 19.64 -9.57
CA ASP A 147 -6.55 19.46 -8.60
C ASP A 147 -6.28 18.39 -7.53
N GLY A 148 -5.03 18.16 -7.15
CA GLY A 148 -4.73 17.30 -5.99
C GLY A 148 -5.34 15.89 -6.07
N LYS A 149 -5.34 15.26 -7.24
CA LYS A 149 -5.88 13.91 -7.40
C LYS A 149 -5.07 12.89 -6.60
N ASN A 150 -5.79 12.03 -5.92
CA ASN A 150 -5.23 10.88 -5.25
C ASN A 150 -4.68 9.88 -6.27
N ILE A 151 -3.63 9.15 -5.90
CA ILE A 151 -3.17 8.00 -6.70
C ILE A 151 -4.30 6.98 -6.78
N ALA A 152 -4.73 6.68 -8.00
CA ALA A 152 -5.72 5.64 -8.22
C ALA A 152 -5.04 4.25 -8.22
N PHE A 153 -5.79 3.21 -7.80
CA PHE A 153 -5.30 1.83 -7.91
C PHE A 153 -4.94 1.47 -9.36
N SER A 154 -5.61 2.05 -10.35
CA SER A 154 -5.30 1.87 -11.77
C SER A 154 -3.89 2.36 -12.14
N ASP A 155 -3.44 3.48 -11.56
CA ASP A 155 -2.10 4.04 -11.81
C ASP A 155 -1.04 3.11 -11.21
N PHE A 156 -1.22 2.70 -9.96
CA PHE A 156 -0.42 1.67 -9.32
C PHE A 156 -0.46 0.35 -10.09
N GLY A 157 -1.65 -0.09 -10.49
CA GLY A 157 -1.85 -1.34 -11.22
C GLY A 157 -1.11 -1.39 -12.56
N ASN A 158 -0.86 -0.26 -13.19
CA ASN A 158 -0.09 -0.18 -14.44
C ASN A 158 1.42 0.03 -14.22
N THR A 159 1.87 0.26 -12.99
CA THR A 159 3.28 0.40 -12.65
C THR A 159 3.97 -0.96 -12.63
N TYR A 160 5.12 -1.05 -13.30
CA TYR A 160 5.98 -2.24 -13.21
C TYR A 160 6.69 -2.29 -11.87
N LEU A 161 6.65 -3.45 -11.24
CA LEU A 161 7.27 -3.73 -9.95
C LEU A 161 8.39 -4.78 -10.13
N PRO A 162 9.52 -4.65 -9.43
CA PRO A 162 10.54 -5.68 -9.39
C PRO A 162 10.00 -6.91 -8.66
N PHE A 163 10.16 -8.06 -9.28
CA PHE A 163 9.58 -9.31 -8.80
C PHE A 163 10.63 -10.43 -8.76
N PRO A 164 11.39 -10.55 -7.67
CA PRO A 164 12.27 -11.67 -7.41
C PRO A 164 11.49 -12.99 -7.25
N ALA A 165 12.18 -14.12 -7.31
CA ALA A 165 11.64 -15.40 -6.86
C ALA A 165 11.25 -15.31 -5.37
N LEU A 166 10.26 -16.12 -4.95
CA LEU A 166 9.72 -16.05 -3.59
C LEU A 166 10.79 -16.23 -2.50
N ASP A 167 11.72 -17.13 -2.71
CA ASP A 167 12.84 -17.37 -1.77
C ASP A 167 13.74 -16.15 -1.62
N GLU A 168 13.92 -15.38 -2.69
CA GLU A 168 14.68 -14.14 -2.66
C GLU A 168 13.88 -13.00 -2.00
N GLN A 169 12.57 -12.93 -2.25
CA GLN A 169 11.68 -12.01 -1.53
C GLN A 169 11.74 -12.26 -0.02
N ASN A 170 11.76 -13.54 0.41
CA ASN A 170 11.88 -13.90 1.82
C ASN A 170 13.21 -13.42 2.41
N LYS A 171 14.33 -13.65 1.72
CA LYS A 171 15.66 -13.21 2.17
C LYS A 171 15.83 -11.70 2.26
N ILE A 172 15.09 -10.94 1.44
CA ILE A 172 15.12 -9.47 1.47
C ILE A 172 14.25 -8.95 2.62
N ALA A 173 13.21 -9.69 2.97
CA ALA A 173 12.21 -9.28 3.96
C ALA A 173 12.56 -9.66 5.41
N ASP A 174 13.53 -10.56 5.60
CA ASP A 174 14.06 -10.99 6.91
C ASP A 174 15.09 -9.97 7.45
#